data_5f0e7d537c267b4debf368066305b2e5
#
_entry.id   5f0e7d537c267b4debf368066305b2e5
#
_cell.length_a   1.000
_cell.length_b   1.000
_cell.length_c   1.000
_cell.angle_alpha   90.00
_cell.angle_beta   90.00
_cell.angle_gamma   90.00
#
_symmetry.space_group_name_H-M   'P 1'
#
loop_
_entity.id
_entity.type
_entity.pdbx_description
1 polymer ?
#
loop_
_entity_poly.entity_id
_entity_poly.type
_entity_poly.pdbx_seq_one_letter_code
_entity_poly.pdbx_strand_id
1 'polypeptide(L)'
;MNPELLRLAIGLAVGVAIVPLMALLFRATTVSVEDEEAILVTSFGKLIQTYRTPGLQFLPTKLMPWVRLMRVSLRRDYRHFKNVHVNDARGTTVIVDLWVEFRVANPAKAIFSVTDWDHALQNLVSHAATSILGSREFHEILCDRTELGELLAADVAAETDAWGLEIEFVFIRNVSLLPEVSRQMFETIAARLERAKADVEENGRLDVAQLEADTAMRVAELVAMAKGQYPAAVGRALADVKAKPNVFDAYNELYELSHVRPHRTVAFRGFGDGEIRATDAAMVQLDVGSARERLAFRGKQST
;
A
#
# COMPACT_ATOMS: atom_id res chain seq x y z
N MET A 1 -71.73 -17.02 -68.57
CA MET A 1 -70.79 -16.18 -67.80
C MET A 1 -70.38 -15.07 -68.68
N ASN A 2 -70.71 -13.83 -68.32
CA ASN A 2 -70.42 -12.66 -69.21
C ASN A 2 -68.88 -12.51 -69.37
N PRO A 3 -68.41 -12.46 -70.64
CA PRO A 3 -66.95 -12.40 -70.90
C PRO A 3 -66.29 -11.16 -70.28
N GLU A 4 -67.04 -10.10 -70.05
CA GLU A 4 -66.59 -8.84 -69.42
C GLU A 4 -66.31 -9.09 -67.88
N LEU A 5 -67.20 -9.84 -67.21
CA LEU A 5 -66.99 -10.20 -65.79
C LEU A 5 -65.77 -11.12 -65.61
N LEU A 6 -65.51 -12.00 -66.57
CA LEU A 6 -64.38 -12.90 -66.57
C LEU A 6 -63.06 -12.09 -66.71
N ARG A 7 -63.02 -11.10 -67.65
CA ARG A 7 -61.85 -10.23 -67.85
C ARG A 7 -61.59 -9.41 -66.59
N LEU A 8 -62.60 -8.86 -66.00
CA LEU A 8 -62.52 -8.07 -64.78
C LEU A 8 -62.01 -8.89 -63.60
N ALA A 9 -62.51 -10.15 -63.42
CA ALA A 9 -62.09 -11.08 -62.41
C ALA A 9 -60.61 -11.50 -62.61
N ILE A 10 -60.19 -11.76 -63.86
CA ILE A 10 -58.80 -12.07 -64.20
C ILE A 10 -57.90 -10.88 -63.92
N GLY A 11 -58.30 -9.68 -64.29
CA GLY A 11 -57.51 -8.45 -64.01
C GLY A 11 -57.37 -8.19 -62.54
N LEU A 12 -58.43 -8.38 -61.76
CA LEU A 12 -58.35 -8.26 -60.26
C LEU A 12 -57.45 -9.32 -59.65
N ALA A 13 -57.58 -10.60 -60.08
CA ALA A 13 -56.75 -11.68 -59.59
C ALA A 13 -55.25 -11.45 -59.94
N VAL A 14 -54.93 -10.99 -61.10
CA VAL A 14 -53.56 -10.64 -61.48
C VAL A 14 -53.01 -9.46 -60.68
N GLY A 15 -53.83 -8.41 -60.44
CA GLY A 15 -53.44 -7.26 -59.60
C GLY A 15 -53.17 -7.67 -58.18
N VAL A 16 -54.03 -8.51 -57.58
CA VAL A 16 -53.87 -9.02 -56.22
C VAL A 16 -52.60 -9.91 -56.10
N ALA A 17 -52.23 -10.63 -57.18
CA ALA A 17 -51.02 -11.46 -57.18
C ALA A 17 -49.72 -10.65 -57.41
N ILE A 18 -49.81 -9.56 -58.22
CA ILE A 18 -48.60 -8.73 -58.51
C ILE A 18 -48.15 -7.96 -57.30
N VAL A 19 -49.02 -7.45 -56.41
CA VAL A 19 -48.65 -6.64 -55.25
C VAL A 19 -47.77 -7.43 -54.25
N PRO A 20 -48.12 -8.63 -53.84
CA PRO A 20 -47.28 -9.41 -52.92
C PRO A 20 -45.97 -9.90 -53.60
N LEU A 21 -46.05 -10.18 -54.93
CA LEU A 21 -44.83 -10.54 -55.67
C LEU A 21 -43.80 -9.39 -55.74
N MET A 22 -44.30 -8.17 -56.02
CA MET A 22 -43.47 -6.97 -56.00
C MET A 22 -42.92 -6.68 -54.61
N ALA A 23 -43.73 -6.85 -53.55
CA ALA A 23 -43.28 -6.68 -52.18
C ALA A 23 -42.21 -7.70 -51.81
N LEU A 24 -42.37 -8.95 -52.26
CA LEU A 24 -41.39 -10.02 -52.03
C LEU A 24 -40.08 -9.76 -52.80
N LEU A 25 -40.16 -9.32 -54.03
CA LEU A 25 -39.00 -8.88 -54.84
C LEU A 25 -38.27 -7.70 -54.18
N PHE A 26 -39.01 -6.70 -53.70
CA PHE A 26 -38.44 -5.56 -53.01
C PHE A 26 -37.69 -5.98 -51.75
N ARG A 27 -38.33 -6.83 -50.95
CA ARG A 27 -37.70 -7.40 -49.74
C ARG A 27 -36.48 -8.28 -50.06
N ALA A 28 -36.51 -9.00 -51.17
CA ALA A 28 -35.42 -9.85 -51.60
C ALA A 28 -34.22 -9.06 -52.11
N THR A 29 -34.45 -7.86 -52.66
CA THR A 29 -33.40 -6.99 -53.25
C THR A 29 -32.94 -5.88 -52.31
N THR A 30 -33.58 -5.70 -51.15
CA THR A 30 -33.22 -4.65 -50.21
C THR A 30 -32.59 -5.25 -48.94
N VAL A 31 -31.69 -4.47 -48.34
CA VAL A 31 -31.07 -4.79 -47.04
C VAL A 31 -31.09 -3.53 -46.20
N SER A 32 -31.54 -3.66 -44.95
CA SER A 32 -31.46 -2.58 -43.98
C SER A 32 -30.10 -2.62 -43.29
N VAL A 33 -29.38 -1.51 -43.29
CA VAL A 33 -28.16 -1.26 -42.56
C VAL A 33 -28.55 -0.45 -41.32
N GLU A 34 -28.25 -0.97 -40.14
CA GLU A 34 -28.47 -0.25 -38.89
C GLU A 34 -27.41 0.82 -38.70
N ASP A 35 -27.65 1.76 -37.78
CA ASP A 35 -26.63 2.72 -37.39
C ASP A 35 -25.49 2.02 -36.67
N GLU A 36 -24.25 2.40 -36.98
CA GLU A 36 -23.03 1.76 -36.49
C GLU A 36 -22.93 0.26 -36.85
N GLU A 37 -23.51 -0.14 -37.99
CA GLU A 37 -23.34 -1.47 -38.58
C GLU A 37 -22.75 -1.33 -40.01
N ALA A 38 -21.90 -2.26 -40.38
CA ALA A 38 -21.44 -2.40 -41.74
C ALA A 38 -21.86 -3.76 -42.33
N ILE A 39 -22.31 -3.74 -43.58
CA ILE A 39 -22.63 -4.95 -44.33
C ILE A 39 -21.58 -5.16 -45.40
N LEU A 40 -20.88 -6.29 -45.31
CA LEU A 40 -19.92 -6.74 -46.31
C LEU A 40 -20.60 -7.72 -47.25
N VAL A 41 -20.50 -7.40 -48.54
CA VAL A 41 -21.03 -8.24 -49.61
C VAL A 41 -19.89 -9.02 -50.22
N THR A 42 -19.92 -10.34 -50.06
CA THR A 42 -18.91 -11.25 -50.61
C THR A 42 -19.51 -12.12 -51.71
N SER A 43 -18.76 -12.36 -52.80
CA SER A 43 -19.07 -13.32 -53.82
C SER A 43 -17.93 -14.29 -53.97
N PHE A 44 -18.22 -15.59 -53.89
CA PHE A 44 -17.20 -16.67 -53.93
C PHE A 44 -16.06 -16.43 -52.95
N GLY A 45 -16.36 -15.85 -51.77
CA GLY A 45 -15.36 -15.53 -50.73
C GLY A 45 -14.59 -14.20 -50.95
N LYS A 46 -14.76 -13.54 -52.12
CA LYS A 46 -14.10 -12.27 -52.39
C LYS A 46 -15.03 -11.10 -52.02
N LEU A 47 -14.49 -10.10 -51.31
CA LEU A 47 -15.20 -8.87 -50.98
C LEU A 47 -15.47 -8.08 -52.26
N ILE A 48 -16.75 -7.75 -52.51
CA ILE A 48 -17.18 -6.89 -53.63
C ILE A 48 -17.37 -5.47 -53.12
N GLN A 49 -18.15 -5.29 -52.07
CA GLN A 49 -18.54 -3.98 -51.58
C GLN A 49 -18.85 -3.98 -50.09
N THR A 50 -18.63 -2.84 -49.45
CA THR A 50 -18.95 -2.59 -48.06
C THR A 50 -19.94 -1.44 -47.92
N TYR A 51 -21.09 -1.69 -47.33
CA TYR A 51 -22.10 -0.67 -47.02
C TYR A 51 -21.97 -0.25 -45.57
N ARG A 52 -21.73 1.08 -45.36
CA ARG A 52 -21.61 1.67 -44.03
C ARG A 52 -22.69 2.71 -43.72
N THR A 53 -23.39 3.18 -44.80
CA THR A 53 -24.44 4.19 -44.64
C THR A 53 -25.69 3.54 -44.07
N PRO A 54 -26.23 4.03 -42.93
CA PRO A 54 -27.48 3.50 -42.39
C PRO A 54 -28.65 3.75 -43.31
N GLY A 55 -29.63 2.87 -43.27
CA GLY A 55 -30.84 2.95 -44.07
C GLY A 55 -31.04 1.74 -44.99
N LEU A 56 -31.99 1.90 -45.89
CA LEU A 56 -32.36 0.85 -46.83
C LEU A 56 -31.47 0.92 -48.08
N GLN A 57 -30.68 -0.14 -48.27
CA GLN A 57 -29.78 -0.24 -49.42
C GLN A 57 -30.35 -1.22 -50.43
N PHE A 58 -30.37 -0.83 -51.72
CA PHE A 58 -30.80 -1.68 -52.80
C PHE A 58 -29.66 -2.56 -53.28
N LEU A 59 -29.82 -3.88 -53.10
CA LEU A 59 -28.79 -4.87 -53.36
C LEU A 59 -29.34 -6.01 -54.24
N PRO A 60 -29.45 -5.84 -55.56
CA PRO A 60 -30.01 -6.88 -56.43
C PRO A 60 -29.14 -8.15 -56.47
N THR A 61 -27.85 -8.01 -56.18
CA THR A 61 -26.91 -9.15 -56.10
C THR A 61 -27.21 -10.14 -54.95
N LYS A 62 -28.04 -9.73 -53.99
CA LYS A 62 -28.50 -10.62 -52.89
C LYS A 62 -29.31 -11.83 -53.38
N LEU A 63 -29.94 -11.71 -54.54
CA LEU A 63 -30.67 -12.82 -55.19
C LEU A 63 -29.74 -13.94 -55.69
N MET A 64 -28.44 -13.69 -55.83
CA MET A 64 -27.49 -14.65 -56.34
C MET A 64 -27.05 -15.63 -55.22
N PRO A 65 -27.08 -16.95 -55.43
CA PRO A 65 -26.84 -17.94 -54.39
C PRO A 65 -25.36 -17.96 -53.91
N TRP A 66 -24.45 -17.40 -54.67
CA TRP A 66 -23.02 -17.32 -54.32
C TRP A 66 -22.64 -16.05 -53.56
N VAL A 67 -23.60 -15.14 -53.33
CA VAL A 67 -23.40 -13.91 -52.57
C VAL A 67 -23.74 -14.15 -51.11
N ARG A 68 -22.79 -13.82 -50.22
CA ARG A 68 -22.98 -13.86 -48.77
C ARG A 68 -22.90 -12.46 -48.20
N LEU A 69 -23.76 -12.18 -47.25
CA LEU A 69 -23.81 -10.93 -46.51
C LEU A 69 -23.27 -11.18 -45.12
N MET A 70 -22.25 -10.45 -44.73
CA MET A 70 -21.70 -10.49 -43.39
C MET A 70 -21.97 -9.16 -42.71
N ARG A 71 -22.60 -9.20 -41.56
CA ARG A 71 -22.87 -8.01 -40.73
C ARG A 71 -21.81 -7.87 -39.70
N VAL A 72 -21.28 -6.69 -39.51
CA VAL A 72 -20.23 -6.36 -38.56
C VAL A 72 -20.67 -5.14 -37.80
N SER A 73 -20.72 -5.24 -36.47
CA SER A 73 -20.95 -4.09 -35.60
C SER A 73 -19.71 -3.20 -35.59
N LEU A 74 -19.91 -1.89 -35.77
CA LEU A 74 -18.88 -0.86 -35.64
C LEU A 74 -18.91 -0.21 -34.26
N ARG A 75 -19.88 -0.63 -33.41
CA ARG A 75 -20.03 -0.13 -32.04
C ARG A 75 -18.81 -0.47 -31.22
N ARG A 76 -18.58 0.33 -30.20
CA ARG A 76 -17.57 0.01 -29.19
C ARG A 76 -17.95 -1.29 -28.48
N ASP A 77 -17.00 -2.14 -28.32
CA ASP A 77 -17.14 -3.41 -27.62
C ASP A 77 -16.00 -3.58 -26.60
N TYR A 78 -16.26 -4.37 -25.60
CA TYR A 78 -15.31 -4.62 -24.51
C TYR A 78 -14.94 -6.09 -24.48
N ARG A 79 -13.65 -6.36 -24.33
CA ARG A 79 -13.14 -7.70 -24.04
C ARG A 79 -12.49 -7.74 -22.68
N HIS A 80 -12.82 -8.76 -21.93
CA HIS A 80 -12.28 -9.01 -20.62
C HIS A 80 -11.33 -10.20 -20.66
N PHE A 81 -10.05 -9.95 -20.50
CA PHE A 81 -9.02 -10.95 -20.41
C PHE A 81 -8.72 -11.20 -18.94
N LYS A 82 -9.19 -12.36 -18.44
CA LYS A 82 -9.06 -12.76 -17.03
C LYS A 82 -7.79 -13.58 -16.82
N ASN A 83 -7.24 -13.44 -15.59
CA ASN A 83 -6.14 -14.27 -15.13
C ASN A 83 -4.92 -14.25 -16.07
N VAL A 84 -4.55 -13.09 -16.58
CA VAL A 84 -3.31 -12.95 -17.34
C VAL A 84 -2.15 -13.05 -16.36
N HIS A 85 -1.34 -14.08 -16.49
CA HIS A 85 -0.17 -14.30 -15.65
C HIS A 85 1.02 -13.53 -16.20
N VAL A 86 1.57 -12.64 -15.40
CA VAL A 86 2.74 -11.82 -15.72
C VAL A 86 3.75 -11.97 -14.60
N ASN A 87 5.02 -12.11 -14.94
CA ASN A 87 6.10 -12.04 -13.96
C ASN A 87 6.59 -10.60 -13.87
N ASP A 88 6.66 -10.06 -12.67
CA ASP A 88 7.23 -8.73 -12.43
C ASP A 88 8.76 -8.71 -12.61
N ALA A 89 9.37 -7.53 -12.52
CA ALA A 89 10.83 -7.37 -12.65
C ALA A 89 11.64 -8.16 -11.60
N ARG A 90 11.01 -8.59 -10.51
CA ARG A 90 11.62 -9.43 -9.46
C ARG A 90 11.34 -10.93 -9.65
N GLY A 91 10.63 -11.30 -10.71
CA GLY A 91 10.22 -12.68 -10.96
C GLY A 91 9.02 -13.15 -10.15
N THR A 92 8.27 -12.22 -9.54
CA THR A 92 7.04 -12.54 -8.81
C THR A 92 5.90 -12.70 -9.79
N THR A 93 5.17 -13.81 -9.73
CA THR A 93 4.00 -14.01 -10.60
C THR A 93 2.82 -13.20 -10.10
N VAL A 94 2.37 -12.29 -10.93
CA VAL A 94 1.22 -11.41 -10.73
C VAL A 94 0.11 -11.85 -11.68
N ILE A 95 -1.13 -11.90 -11.18
CA ILE A 95 -2.33 -12.17 -11.97
C ILE A 95 -3.02 -10.85 -12.21
N VAL A 96 -3.22 -10.52 -13.49
CA VAL A 96 -3.81 -9.25 -13.91
C VAL A 96 -5.07 -9.51 -14.74
N ASP A 97 -6.15 -8.79 -14.43
CA ASP A 97 -7.35 -8.74 -15.25
C ASP A 97 -7.35 -7.47 -16.09
N LEU A 98 -7.40 -7.64 -17.40
CA LEU A 98 -7.36 -6.56 -18.37
C LEU A 98 -8.72 -6.41 -19.06
N TRP A 99 -9.14 -5.16 -19.24
CA TRP A 99 -10.29 -4.79 -20.03
C TRP A 99 -9.80 -3.95 -21.21
N VAL A 100 -10.18 -4.38 -22.40
CA VAL A 100 -9.83 -3.68 -23.64
C VAL A 100 -11.10 -3.16 -24.26
N GLU A 101 -11.18 -1.85 -24.46
CA GLU A 101 -12.20 -1.20 -25.24
C GLU A 101 -11.70 -0.99 -26.65
N PHE A 102 -12.46 -1.47 -27.61
CA PHE A 102 -12.10 -1.38 -29.02
C PHE A 102 -13.33 -1.18 -29.89
N ARG A 103 -13.10 -0.71 -31.10
CA ARG A 103 -14.10 -0.68 -32.15
C ARG A 103 -13.54 -1.19 -33.48
N VAL A 104 -14.42 -1.66 -34.35
CA VAL A 104 -14.03 -2.09 -35.70
C VAL A 104 -14.00 -0.85 -36.63
N ALA A 105 -12.81 -0.32 -36.89
CA ALA A 105 -12.62 0.81 -37.78
C ALA A 105 -12.75 0.39 -39.26
N ASN A 106 -12.18 -0.78 -39.61
CA ASN A 106 -12.29 -1.31 -40.96
C ASN A 106 -12.80 -2.75 -40.97
N PRO A 107 -14.13 -2.95 -41.16
CA PRO A 107 -14.74 -4.28 -41.08
C PRO A 107 -14.24 -5.23 -42.18
N ALA A 108 -13.77 -4.72 -43.30
CA ALA A 108 -13.20 -5.54 -44.37
C ALA A 108 -11.85 -6.16 -43.91
N LYS A 109 -10.98 -5.36 -43.31
CA LYS A 109 -9.72 -5.86 -42.74
C LYS A 109 -9.98 -6.82 -41.58
N ALA A 110 -10.90 -6.48 -40.68
CA ALA A 110 -11.18 -7.30 -39.50
C ALA A 110 -11.62 -8.74 -39.83
N ILE A 111 -12.32 -8.93 -40.96
CA ILE A 111 -12.80 -10.27 -41.34
C ILE A 111 -11.81 -11.00 -42.24
N PHE A 112 -11.08 -10.29 -43.11
CA PHE A 112 -10.27 -10.92 -44.14
C PHE A 112 -8.76 -10.94 -43.83
N SER A 113 -8.27 -10.08 -42.92
CA SER A 113 -6.85 -10.07 -42.59
C SER A 113 -6.49 -11.12 -41.51
N VAL A 114 -7.39 -11.43 -40.61
CA VAL A 114 -7.16 -12.35 -39.51
C VAL A 114 -8.31 -13.34 -39.42
N THR A 115 -8.00 -14.63 -39.32
CA THR A 115 -9.01 -15.69 -39.29
C THR A 115 -9.86 -15.63 -38.00
N ASP A 116 -9.20 -15.35 -36.87
CA ASP A 116 -9.82 -15.21 -35.56
C ASP A 116 -9.13 -14.05 -34.82
N TRP A 117 -9.69 -12.87 -35.04
CA TRP A 117 -9.14 -11.65 -34.43
C TRP A 117 -9.33 -11.61 -32.92
N ASP A 118 -10.34 -12.31 -32.36
CA ASP A 118 -10.59 -12.32 -30.93
C ASP A 118 -9.46 -13.08 -30.19
N HIS A 119 -9.08 -14.24 -30.70
CA HIS A 119 -7.91 -14.99 -30.20
C HIS A 119 -6.59 -14.27 -30.47
N ALA A 120 -6.46 -13.65 -31.63
CA ALA A 120 -5.27 -12.87 -31.94
C ALA A 120 -5.11 -11.68 -31.01
N LEU A 121 -6.20 -10.95 -30.74
CA LEU A 121 -6.23 -9.85 -29.78
C LEU A 121 -5.88 -10.30 -28.35
N GLN A 122 -6.41 -11.46 -27.92
CA GLN A 122 -6.08 -12.02 -26.61
C GLN A 122 -4.58 -12.33 -26.49
N ASN A 123 -3.99 -12.96 -27.50
CA ASN A 123 -2.57 -13.27 -27.53
C ASN A 123 -1.71 -12.01 -27.51
N LEU A 124 -2.08 -11.01 -28.32
CA LEU A 124 -1.39 -9.74 -28.41
C LEU A 124 -1.43 -8.98 -27.10
N VAL A 125 -2.61 -8.86 -26.47
CA VAL A 125 -2.77 -8.19 -25.18
C VAL A 125 -2.00 -8.94 -24.08
N SER A 126 -2.01 -10.27 -24.09
CA SER A 126 -1.24 -11.06 -23.14
C SER A 126 0.26 -10.88 -23.32
N HIS A 127 0.72 -10.80 -24.57
CA HIS A 127 2.13 -10.54 -24.88
C HIS A 127 2.55 -9.13 -24.46
N ALA A 128 1.77 -8.11 -24.82
CA ALA A 128 1.99 -6.73 -24.41
C ALA A 128 2.03 -6.59 -22.89
N ALA A 129 1.07 -7.21 -22.20
CA ALA A 129 1.02 -7.22 -20.74
C ALA A 129 2.30 -7.86 -20.15
N THR A 130 2.73 -8.99 -20.67
CA THR A 130 3.95 -9.67 -20.20
C THR A 130 5.20 -8.82 -20.43
N SER A 131 5.28 -8.13 -21.58
CA SER A 131 6.42 -7.28 -21.93
C SER A 131 6.48 -6.01 -21.07
N ILE A 132 5.35 -5.26 -20.98
CA ILE A 132 5.30 -3.96 -20.31
C ILE A 132 5.27 -4.12 -18.80
N LEU A 133 4.35 -4.94 -18.26
CA LEU A 133 4.24 -5.15 -16.83
C LEU A 133 5.41 -5.96 -16.27
N GLY A 134 5.98 -6.88 -17.07
CA GLY A 134 7.14 -7.67 -16.66
C GLY A 134 8.43 -6.86 -16.48
N SER A 135 8.49 -5.65 -17.01
CA SER A 135 9.60 -4.72 -16.80
C SER A 135 9.47 -3.87 -15.52
N ARG A 136 8.32 -3.94 -14.84
CA ARG A 136 7.98 -3.11 -13.67
C ARG A 136 7.91 -3.95 -12.39
N GLU A 137 8.15 -3.31 -11.25
CA GLU A 137 7.92 -3.94 -9.96
C GLU A 137 6.43 -3.98 -9.62
N PHE A 138 6.02 -4.97 -8.82
CA PHE A 138 4.63 -5.15 -8.39
C PHE A 138 4.03 -3.87 -7.77
N HIS A 139 4.84 -3.12 -7.01
CA HIS A 139 4.40 -1.86 -6.41
C HIS A 139 4.06 -0.79 -7.46
N GLU A 140 4.89 -0.65 -8.49
CA GLU A 140 4.64 0.27 -9.61
C GLU A 140 3.40 -0.11 -10.38
N ILE A 141 3.19 -1.43 -10.63
CA ILE A 141 1.98 -1.94 -11.29
C ILE A 141 0.72 -1.57 -10.51
N LEU A 142 0.79 -1.52 -9.18
CA LEU A 142 -0.34 -1.13 -8.34
C LEU A 142 -0.62 0.39 -8.35
N CYS A 143 0.44 1.21 -8.40
CA CYS A 143 0.33 2.67 -8.30
C CYS A 143 -0.01 3.31 -9.66
N ASP A 144 0.64 2.86 -10.73
CA ASP A 144 0.66 3.58 -12.02
C ASP A 144 -0.22 2.90 -13.09
N ARG A 145 -1.36 2.33 -12.66
CA ARG A 145 -2.27 1.55 -13.53
C ARG A 145 -2.72 2.30 -14.77
N THR A 146 -2.95 3.60 -14.66
CA THR A 146 -3.44 4.42 -15.78
C THR A 146 -2.36 4.59 -16.84
N GLU A 147 -1.14 4.95 -16.43
CA GLU A 147 0.00 5.09 -17.33
C GLU A 147 0.33 3.76 -18.03
N LEU A 148 0.34 2.67 -17.27
CA LEU A 148 0.57 1.34 -17.81
C LEU A 148 -0.54 0.90 -18.78
N GLY A 149 -1.79 1.30 -18.51
CA GLY A 149 -2.91 1.07 -19.40
C GLY A 149 -2.77 1.82 -20.74
N GLU A 150 -2.29 3.05 -20.72
CA GLU A 150 -2.00 3.86 -21.92
C GLU A 150 -0.85 3.25 -22.74
N LEU A 151 0.22 2.82 -22.09
CA LEU A 151 1.34 2.13 -22.74
C LEU A 151 0.89 0.82 -23.40
N LEU A 152 0.06 0.04 -22.69
CA LEU A 152 -0.53 -1.19 -23.24
C LEU A 152 -1.41 -0.89 -24.45
N ALA A 153 -2.25 0.14 -24.37
CA ALA A 153 -3.12 0.54 -25.47
C ALA A 153 -2.29 0.96 -26.71
N ALA A 154 -1.22 1.71 -26.51
CA ALA A 154 -0.35 2.16 -27.60
C ALA A 154 0.37 0.99 -28.29
N ASP A 155 0.87 0.02 -27.50
CA ASP A 155 1.57 -1.17 -28.03
C ASP A 155 0.60 -2.07 -28.82
N VAL A 156 -0.57 -2.35 -28.26
CA VAL A 156 -1.59 -3.17 -28.91
C VAL A 156 -2.16 -2.46 -30.16
N ALA A 157 -2.36 -1.15 -30.12
CA ALA A 157 -2.89 -0.36 -31.25
C ALA A 157 -1.99 -0.45 -32.48
N ALA A 158 -0.67 -0.46 -32.29
CA ALA A 158 0.29 -0.53 -33.39
C ALA A 158 0.09 -1.75 -34.30
N GLU A 159 -0.29 -2.91 -33.73
CA GLU A 159 -0.55 -4.12 -34.50
C GLU A 159 -2.02 -4.24 -34.95
N THR A 160 -2.97 -3.84 -34.11
CA THR A 160 -4.41 -3.98 -34.39
C THR A 160 -4.89 -3.09 -35.50
N ASP A 161 -4.23 -1.97 -35.76
CA ASP A 161 -4.52 -1.10 -36.92
C ASP A 161 -4.38 -1.85 -38.26
N ALA A 162 -3.41 -2.78 -38.35
CA ALA A 162 -3.24 -3.63 -39.53
C ALA A 162 -4.47 -4.55 -39.74
N TRP A 163 -5.13 -4.95 -38.63
CA TRP A 163 -6.35 -5.78 -38.70
C TRP A 163 -7.62 -4.99 -38.84
N GLY A 164 -7.55 -3.65 -38.78
CA GLY A 164 -8.70 -2.75 -38.89
C GLY A 164 -9.50 -2.64 -37.58
N LEU A 165 -8.88 -2.94 -36.47
CA LEU A 165 -9.39 -2.69 -35.13
C LEU A 165 -8.73 -1.44 -34.58
N GLU A 166 -9.49 -0.61 -33.92
CA GLU A 166 -9.02 0.58 -33.22
C GLU A 166 -9.21 0.36 -31.71
N ILE A 167 -8.11 0.37 -30.97
CA ILE A 167 -8.10 0.26 -29.51
C ILE A 167 -8.27 1.65 -28.93
N GLU A 168 -9.29 1.85 -28.11
CA GLU A 168 -9.53 3.13 -27.45
C GLU A 168 -8.86 3.18 -26.08
N PHE A 169 -9.07 2.15 -25.26
CA PHE A 169 -8.49 2.08 -23.90
C PHE A 169 -8.16 0.65 -23.50
N VAL A 170 -7.11 0.52 -22.66
CA VAL A 170 -6.80 -0.71 -21.94
C VAL A 170 -6.81 -0.39 -20.45
N PHE A 171 -7.67 -1.07 -19.70
CA PHE A 171 -7.80 -0.88 -18.26
C PHE A 171 -7.24 -2.07 -17.50
N ILE A 172 -6.37 -1.80 -16.54
CA ILE A 172 -5.92 -2.78 -15.54
C ILE A 172 -6.92 -2.75 -14.38
N ARG A 173 -7.86 -3.72 -14.37
CA ARG A 173 -8.95 -3.73 -13.40
C ARG A 173 -8.54 -4.33 -12.06
N ASN A 174 -7.95 -5.51 -12.09
CA ASN A 174 -7.57 -6.24 -10.91
C ASN A 174 -6.12 -6.68 -11.03
N VAL A 175 -5.39 -6.57 -9.92
CA VAL A 175 -4.02 -7.04 -9.79
C VAL A 175 -3.95 -7.84 -8.51
N SER A 176 -3.61 -9.11 -8.60
CA SER A 176 -3.52 -10.02 -7.47
C SER A 176 -2.26 -10.88 -7.58
N LEU A 177 -1.81 -11.35 -6.44
CA LEU A 177 -0.71 -12.32 -6.37
C LEU A 177 -1.29 -13.73 -6.25
N LEU A 178 -0.53 -14.72 -6.68
CA LEU A 178 -0.84 -16.10 -6.36
C LEU A 178 -0.93 -16.28 -4.83
N PRO A 179 -1.87 -17.08 -4.32
CA PRO A 179 -2.05 -17.28 -2.89
C PRO A 179 -0.77 -17.72 -2.17
N GLU A 180 0.04 -18.58 -2.81
CA GLU A 180 1.32 -19.06 -2.28
C GLU A 180 2.33 -17.92 -2.16
N VAL A 181 2.44 -17.10 -3.20
CA VAL A 181 3.36 -15.94 -3.24
C VAL A 181 2.92 -14.90 -2.22
N SER A 182 1.63 -14.63 -2.12
CA SER A 182 1.06 -13.72 -1.12
C SER A 182 1.43 -14.16 0.30
N ARG A 183 1.26 -15.45 0.62
CA ARG A 183 1.62 -16.00 1.92
C ARG A 183 3.11 -15.86 2.22
N GLN A 184 3.99 -16.20 1.27
CA GLN A 184 5.45 -16.04 1.43
C GLN A 184 5.84 -14.57 1.64
N MET A 185 5.20 -13.64 0.93
CA MET A 185 5.41 -12.21 1.15
C MET A 185 5.03 -11.79 2.57
N PHE A 186 3.86 -12.21 3.05
CA PHE A 186 3.44 -11.90 4.43
C PHE A 186 4.38 -12.49 5.47
N GLU A 187 4.83 -13.72 5.31
CA GLU A 187 5.83 -14.35 6.19
C GLU A 187 7.16 -13.59 6.16
N THR A 188 7.61 -13.17 4.97
CA THR A 188 8.84 -12.38 4.82
C THR A 188 8.72 -11.00 5.47
N ILE A 189 7.57 -10.35 5.30
CA ILE A 189 7.30 -9.03 5.92
C ILE A 189 7.23 -9.19 7.44
N ALA A 190 6.54 -10.20 7.94
CA ALA A 190 6.47 -10.49 9.37
C ALA A 190 7.87 -10.71 9.97
N ALA A 191 8.71 -11.53 9.32
CA ALA A 191 10.08 -11.76 9.76
C ALA A 191 10.95 -10.48 9.71
N ARG A 192 10.75 -9.61 8.72
CA ARG A 192 11.45 -8.31 8.66
C ARG A 192 11.00 -7.37 9.78
N LEU A 193 9.70 -7.33 10.06
CA LEU A 193 9.16 -6.52 11.16
C LEU A 193 9.65 -7.00 12.52
N GLU A 194 9.71 -8.32 12.75
CA GLU A 194 10.28 -8.88 13.98
C GLU A 194 11.76 -8.54 14.14
N ARG A 195 12.56 -8.63 13.07
CA ARG A 195 13.96 -8.21 13.10
C ARG A 195 14.09 -6.71 13.40
N ALA A 196 13.32 -5.86 12.69
CA ALA A 196 13.35 -4.43 12.94
C ALA A 196 12.93 -4.08 14.39
N LYS A 197 11.95 -4.79 14.93
CA LYS A 197 11.54 -4.66 16.34
C LYS A 197 12.68 -5.06 17.28
N ALA A 198 13.31 -6.21 17.04
CA ALA A 198 14.43 -6.69 17.86
C ALA A 198 15.62 -5.72 17.82
N ASP A 199 15.94 -5.15 16.63
CA ASP A 199 17.00 -4.16 16.49
C ASP A 199 16.70 -2.88 17.28
N VAL A 200 15.46 -2.41 17.25
CA VAL A 200 15.04 -1.22 18.03
C VAL A 200 15.08 -1.50 19.52
N GLU A 201 14.61 -2.68 19.95
CA GLU A 201 14.66 -3.10 21.37
C GLU A 201 16.10 -3.23 21.88
N GLU A 202 17.00 -3.81 21.08
CA GLU A 202 18.40 -3.97 21.43
C GLU A 202 19.13 -2.62 21.50
N ASN A 203 18.92 -1.75 20.51
CA ASN A 203 19.44 -0.39 20.54
C ASN A 203 18.93 0.38 21.77
N GLY A 204 17.64 0.26 22.08
CA GLY A 204 17.06 0.86 23.27
C GLY A 204 17.68 0.33 24.58
N ARG A 205 17.98 -0.98 24.66
CA ARG A 205 18.69 -1.55 25.81
C ARG A 205 20.12 -1.03 25.94
N LEU A 206 20.83 -0.91 24.81
CA LEU A 206 22.18 -0.35 24.80
C LEU A 206 22.18 1.11 25.24
N ASP A 207 21.24 1.92 24.76
CA ASP A 207 21.10 3.32 25.15
C ASP A 207 20.82 3.47 26.66
N VAL A 208 19.93 2.64 27.21
CA VAL A 208 19.65 2.61 28.65
C VAL A 208 20.89 2.22 29.44
N ALA A 209 21.58 1.14 29.03
CA ALA A 209 22.80 0.69 29.71
C ALA A 209 23.90 1.75 29.67
N GLN A 210 24.05 2.45 28.54
CA GLN A 210 25.00 3.55 28.43
C GLN A 210 24.62 4.73 29.34
N LEU A 211 23.34 5.10 29.38
CA LEU A 211 22.86 6.17 30.26
C LEU A 211 23.04 5.82 31.75
N GLU A 212 22.79 4.56 32.13
CA GLU A 212 23.03 4.07 33.49
C GLU A 212 24.52 4.13 33.85
N ALA A 213 25.39 3.70 32.93
CA ALA A 213 26.86 3.76 33.14
C ALA A 213 27.36 5.21 33.27
N ASP A 214 26.90 6.10 32.40
CA ASP A 214 27.26 7.52 32.46
C ASP A 214 26.75 8.19 33.73
N THR A 215 25.54 7.85 34.15
CA THR A 215 24.96 8.33 35.39
C THR A 215 25.75 7.83 36.61
N ALA A 216 26.10 6.54 36.63
CA ALA A 216 26.91 5.97 37.68
C ALA A 216 28.31 6.62 37.76
N MET A 217 28.95 6.87 36.60
CA MET A 217 30.23 7.61 36.55
C MET A 217 30.10 9.02 37.11
N ARG A 218 29.06 9.79 36.71
CA ARG A 218 28.86 11.16 37.23
C ARG A 218 28.60 11.17 38.74
N VAL A 219 27.80 10.22 39.23
CA VAL A 219 27.54 10.08 40.65
C VAL A 219 28.84 9.74 41.41
N ALA A 220 29.66 8.81 40.89
CA ALA A 220 30.95 8.47 41.47
C ALA A 220 31.91 9.64 41.51
N GLU A 221 31.97 10.44 40.43
CA GLU A 221 32.76 11.66 40.33
C GLU A 221 32.31 12.71 41.34
N LEU A 222 31.02 12.97 41.47
CA LEU A 222 30.47 13.92 42.44
C LEU A 222 30.77 13.48 43.88
N VAL A 223 30.63 12.16 44.18
CA VAL A 223 30.97 11.61 45.48
C VAL A 223 32.46 11.74 45.76
N ALA A 224 33.32 11.48 44.77
CA ALA A 224 34.78 11.63 44.92
C ALA A 224 35.16 13.10 45.15
N MET A 225 34.58 14.04 44.42
CA MET A 225 34.77 15.47 44.64
C MET A 225 34.33 15.90 46.05
N ALA A 226 33.13 15.45 46.46
CA ALA A 226 32.61 15.76 47.81
C ALA A 226 33.53 15.19 48.90
N LYS A 227 33.99 13.96 48.75
CA LYS A 227 34.95 13.33 49.69
C LYS A 227 36.30 14.04 49.72
N GLY A 228 36.77 14.53 48.54
CA GLY A 228 38.01 15.30 48.46
C GLY A 228 37.88 16.71 49.04
N GLN A 229 36.75 17.37 48.88
CA GLN A 229 36.48 18.71 49.41
C GLN A 229 36.24 18.72 50.92
N TYR A 230 35.63 17.65 51.46
CA TYR A 230 35.28 17.56 52.88
C TYR A 230 36.51 17.72 53.80
N PRO A 231 37.64 17.01 53.63
CA PRO A 231 38.81 17.21 54.47
C PRO A 231 39.41 18.59 54.34
N ALA A 232 39.34 19.20 53.15
CA ALA A 232 39.86 20.58 52.95
C ALA A 232 38.94 21.62 53.59
N ALA A 233 37.64 21.42 53.62
CA ALA A 233 36.71 22.30 54.29
C ALA A 233 36.82 22.19 55.82
N VAL A 234 36.95 20.97 56.33
CA VAL A 234 37.19 20.71 57.76
C VAL A 234 38.55 21.25 58.18
N GLY A 235 39.59 21.08 57.36
CA GLY A 235 40.92 21.64 57.63
C GLY A 235 40.93 23.18 57.75
N ARG A 236 40.18 23.86 56.86
CA ARG A 236 40.02 25.31 56.89
C ARG A 236 39.23 25.77 58.13
N ALA A 237 38.13 25.09 58.42
CA ALA A 237 37.33 25.40 59.59
C ALA A 237 38.14 25.21 60.91
N LEU A 238 38.95 24.15 60.96
CA LEU A 238 39.84 23.88 62.09
C LEU A 238 40.95 24.90 62.22
N ALA A 239 41.51 25.38 61.08
CA ALA A 239 42.47 26.47 61.07
C ALA A 239 41.90 27.77 61.56
N ASP A 240 40.63 28.11 61.19
CA ASP A 240 39.91 29.28 61.68
C ASP A 240 39.59 29.21 63.17
N VAL A 241 39.27 28.03 63.65
CA VAL A 241 39.06 27.76 65.08
C VAL A 241 40.40 27.87 65.85
N LYS A 242 41.49 27.33 65.34
CA LYS A 242 42.85 27.46 65.89
C LYS A 242 43.32 28.93 66.00
N ALA A 243 42.91 29.77 65.10
CA ALA A 243 43.25 31.17 65.12
C ALA A 243 42.60 31.94 66.30
N LYS A 244 41.64 31.34 66.99
CA LYS A 244 40.94 31.88 68.15
C LYS A 244 41.16 30.96 69.38
N PRO A 245 42.17 31.22 70.21
CA PRO A 245 42.60 30.29 71.26
C PRO A 245 41.46 29.90 72.19
N ASN A 246 40.65 30.84 72.63
CA ASN A 246 39.52 30.57 73.55
C ASN A 246 38.48 29.63 72.95
N VAL A 247 38.26 29.66 71.62
CA VAL A 247 37.32 28.78 70.91
C VAL A 247 37.93 27.41 70.67
N PHE A 248 39.26 27.39 70.46
CA PHE A 248 40.00 26.13 70.23
C PHE A 248 40.06 25.27 71.48
N ASP A 249 40.28 25.86 72.63
CA ASP A 249 40.30 25.18 73.92
C ASP A 249 38.92 24.61 74.27
N ALA A 250 37.87 25.38 74.10
CA ALA A 250 36.49 24.92 74.28
C ALA A 250 36.12 23.79 73.29
N TYR A 251 36.62 23.83 72.02
CA TYR A 251 36.42 22.76 71.03
C TYR A 251 37.14 21.47 71.49
N ASN A 252 38.39 21.55 71.98
CA ASN A 252 39.12 20.43 72.40
C ASN A 252 38.46 19.76 73.68
N GLU A 253 37.97 20.54 74.61
CA GLU A 253 37.20 20.04 75.70
C GLU A 253 35.93 19.29 75.26
N LEU A 254 35.17 19.86 74.36
CA LEU A 254 33.97 19.23 73.73
C LEU A 254 34.35 17.96 72.96
N TYR A 255 35.47 17.95 72.23
CA TYR A 255 35.97 16.79 71.47
C TYR A 255 36.37 15.67 72.39
N GLU A 256 37.09 15.96 73.49
CA GLU A 256 37.45 15.00 74.52
C GLU A 256 36.22 14.43 75.24
N LEU A 257 35.27 15.30 75.60
CA LEU A 257 33.98 14.90 76.15
C LEU A 257 33.16 14.00 75.23
N SER A 258 33.23 14.23 73.91
CA SER A 258 32.54 13.42 72.91
C SER A 258 33.11 11.99 72.81
N HIS A 259 34.37 11.79 73.16
CA HIS A 259 35.03 10.49 73.16
C HIS A 259 34.85 9.74 74.50
N VAL A 260 34.43 10.46 75.53
CA VAL A 260 34.08 9.84 76.84
C VAL A 260 32.67 9.22 76.67
N ARG A 261 32.62 7.94 76.44
CA ARG A 261 31.33 7.21 76.53
C ARG A 261 30.93 7.14 77.97
N PRO A 262 29.86 7.79 78.43
CA PRO A 262 29.45 7.72 79.81
C PRO A 262 29.04 6.29 80.09
N HIS A 263 29.87 5.60 80.91
CA HIS A 263 29.44 4.39 81.60
C HIS A 263 28.32 4.83 82.55
N ARG A 264 27.31 4.01 82.71
CA ARG A 264 26.04 4.21 83.46
C ARG A 264 26.20 4.60 84.91
N THR A 265 27.42 4.79 85.40
CA THR A 265 27.76 5.05 86.79
C THR A 265 28.72 6.21 87.04
N VAL A 266 28.92 7.12 86.06
CA VAL A 266 29.74 8.31 86.31
C VAL A 266 28.86 9.45 86.84
N ALA A 267 28.84 9.61 88.18
CA ALA A 267 28.27 10.77 88.82
C ALA A 267 29.26 11.93 88.68
N PHE A 268 29.00 12.90 87.78
CA PHE A 268 29.77 14.15 87.78
C PHE A 268 29.41 15.00 89.00
N ARG A 269 30.28 15.09 89.94
CA ARG A 269 30.18 16.03 91.03
C ARG A 269 31.08 17.23 90.73
N GLY A 270 30.42 18.40 90.45
CA GLY A 270 31.23 19.62 90.34
C GLY A 270 30.85 20.61 89.20
N PHE A 271 29.79 20.36 88.47
CA PHE A 271 29.34 21.31 87.49
C PHE A 271 28.28 22.27 88.07
N GLY A 272 28.40 23.59 87.86
CA GLY A 272 27.39 24.56 88.20
C GLY A 272 26.12 24.43 87.33
N ASP A 273 24.96 24.86 87.85
CA ASP A 273 23.66 24.73 87.19
C ASP A 273 23.61 25.29 85.71
N GLY A 274 24.54 26.18 85.34
CA GLY A 274 24.68 26.67 83.96
C GLY A 274 25.37 25.69 83.00
N GLU A 275 26.32 24.88 83.55
CA GLU A 275 27.06 23.89 82.78
C GLU A 275 26.27 22.61 82.55
N ILE A 276 25.36 22.26 83.49
CA ILE A 276 24.42 21.12 83.31
C ILE A 276 23.46 21.37 82.20
N ARG A 277 22.99 22.61 82.02
CA ARG A 277 22.11 22.96 80.92
C ARG A 277 22.82 22.95 79.53
N ALA A 278 24.10 23.25 79.46
CA ALA A 278 24.91 23.14 78.27
C ALA A 278 25.16 21.69 77.84
N THR A 279 25.39 20.79 78.87
CA THR A 279 25.55 19.36 78.63
C THR A 279 24.25 18.66 78.23
N ASP A 280 23.07 19.08 78.75
CA ASP A 280 21.74 18.59 78.30
C ASP A 280 21.41 19.02 76.87
N ALA A 281 21.81 20.20 76.48
CA ALA A 281 21.63 20.66 75.07
C ALA A 281 22.56 19.91 74.08
N ALA A 282 23.70 19.45 74.54
CA ALA A 282 24.64 18.63 73.71
C ALA A 282 24.22 17.18 73.61
N MET A 283 23.34 16.71 74.48
CA MET A 283 22.79 15.34 74.48
C MET A 283 21.47 15.19 73.75
N VAL A 284 21.10 16.12 72.88
CA VAL A 284 20.03 15.87 71.90
C VAL A 284 20.57 14.87 70.91
N GLN A 285 20.35 13.59 71.19
CA GLN A 285 20.55 12.49 70.29
C GLN A 285 19.78 12.81 69.02
N LEU A 286 20.48 13.19 67.95
CA LEU A 286 19.96 13.07 66.60
C LEU A 286 19.62 11.59 66.40
N ASP A 287 18.34 11.24 66.51
CA ASP A 287 17.80 9.90 66.26
C ASP A 287 17.94 9.60 64.78
N VAL A 288 19.16 9.15 64.41
CA VAL A 288 19.50 8.72 63.04
C VAL A 288 18.84 7.38 62.69
N GLY A 289 18.27 6.67 63.69
CA GLY A 289 17.57 5.40 63.50
C GLY A 289 16.24 5.55 62.78
N SER A 290 15.46 6.60 63.11
CA SER A 290 14.12 6.81 62.53
C SER A 290 14.13 7.25 61.08
N ALA A 291 15.25 7.80 60.57
CA ALA A 291 15.39 8.21 59.16
C ALA A 291 15.69 7.00 58.24
N ARG A 292 16.41 5.96 58.75
CA ARG A 292 16.70 4.76 57.97
C ARG A 292 15.46 3.86 57.81
N GLU A 293 14.60 3.76 58.81
CA GLU A 293 13.36 2.99 58.71
C GLU A 293 12.34 3.60 57.75
N ARG A 294 12.25 4.95 57.67
CA ARG A 294 11.33 5.61 56.72
C ARG A 294 11.77 5.49 55.28
N LEU A 295 13.03 5.35 54.97
CA LEU A 295 13.55 5.11 53.62
C LEU A 295 13.38 3.65 53.16
N ALA A 296 13.45 2.69 54.11
CA ALA A 296 13.22 1.28 53.82
C ALA A 296 11.76 0.92 53.57
N PHE A 297 10.80 1.70 54.11
CA PHE A 297 9.35 1.50 53.92
C PHE A 297 8.85 2.05 52.55
N ARG A 298 9.54 3.03 51.97
CA ARG A 298 9.15 3.64 50.68
C ARG A 298 9.59 2.81 49.48
N GLY A 299 10.53 1.88 49.62
CA GLY A 299 11.01 0.98 48.59
C GLY A 299 10.17 -0.30 48.38
N LYS A 300 9.16 -0.54 49.26
CA LYS A 300 8.31 -1.75 49.17
C LYS A 300 6.91 -1.55 48.65
N GLN A 301 6.56 -0.34 48.19
CA GLN A 301 5.24 -0.04 47.60
C GLN A 301 5.26 0.26 46.08
N SER A 302 6.34 -0.08 45.37
CA SER A 302 6.37 -0.01 43.92
C SER A 302 6.93 -1.33 43.36
N THR A 303 6.18 -2.38 43.49
CA THR A 303 6.20 -3.59 42.65
C THR A 303 4.78 -4.04 42.41
#